data_5bbb1b8869a924c85c768ebcb8a395ff
#
_entry.id   5bbb1b8869a924c85c768ebcb8a395ff
#
_cell.length_a   1.000
_cell.length_b   1.000
_cell.length_c   1.000
_cell.angle_alpha   90.00
_cell.angle_beta   90.00
_cell.angle_gamma   90.00
#
_symmetry.space_group_name_H-M   'P 1'
#
loop_
_entity.id
_entity.type
_entity.pdbx_description
1 polymer ?
#
loop_
_entity_poly.entity_id
_entity_poly.type
_entity_poly.pdbx_seq_one_letter_code
_entity_poly.pdbx_strand_id
1 'polypeptide(L)'
;MRRKAIQIVSIIFMITLMLLWSKTGYAGSQPHTFSVWKTFDSEKLLNTSRHYANTPSMSDSALLCASMLTERYSKQLSEDEKKIIVRGYTVKAYVYLFRYYDLSRAYESLLRASAICQEIHYELSTLYMDYGHLFSSIGEQGGGNDALRKALYYIKKAFHTALAEKNYNTLNTAFGNAISIAWELNQPHSLDKEWNIFRKLKNNDKPEFTKFNLLYYEAYQQIQKGNLTAAIALFDKQSKMMPDDDSHVRYTAVGLFNMAKIQQQMKEYDAALINLHKAEALATRYGMKDVSIQIYYEIWQVVRLMGDGQAAEKYHSKYLSAKEEMLNYQQVAGLKELSFMDNLRKQNDRIAEERTEKMTIQIAASILLLIVVLVSGFAIVLARKNRQLSDSNEALYNKVQEMISTVDEMPIEDKNIKYKDSRLNEAEKLAIYMKACEVMDNSSEILEMDFSIRRLAELAGTNYRNMSQVINEKAHCNFNSFLNKYRIRQACKMMNDAQKYGNYTIEGYSTSVGFKSRNTFVTSFKRITGLTPSEYLRINRSKNSDRKQ
;
A
#
# COMPACT_ATOMS: atom_id res chain seq x y z
N MET A 1 18.12 40.03 -2.24
CA MET A 1 18.19 38.57 -1.97
C MET A 1 16.85 37.92 -1.60
N ARG A 2 15.96 38.51 -0.77
CA ARG A 2 14.66 37.92 -0.36
C ARG A 2 13.70 37.55 -1.52
N ARG A 3 13.52 38.39 -2.55
CA ARG A 3 12.64 38.11 -3.69
C ARG A 3 13.13 36.92 -4.56
N LYS A 4 14.44 36.76 -4.75
CA LYS A 4 15.00 35.63 -5.51
C LYS A 4 14.86 34.28 -4.78
N ALA A 5 15.03 34.27 -3.44
CA ALA A 5 14.83 33.04 -2.66
C ALA A 5 13.37 32.57 -2.65
N ILE A 6 12.40 33.49 -2.56
CA ILE A 6 10.96 33.17 -2.63
C ILE A 6 10.59 32.67 -4.03
N GLN A 7 11.16 33.26 -5.08
CA GLN A 7 10.93 32.78 -6.46
C GLN A 7 11.46 31.37 -6.70
N ILE A 8 12.66 31.04 -6.18
CA ILE A 8 13.25 29.71 -6.31
C ILE A 8 12.40 28.67 -5.56
N VAL A 9 11.93 28.96 -4.34
CA VAL A 9 11.06 28.07 -3.57
C VAL A 9 9.70 27.87 -4.27
N SER A 10 9.15 28.93 -4.88
CA SER A 10 7.91 28.84 -5.64
C SER A 10 8.05 28.01 -6.94
N ILE A 11 9.19 28.13 -7.62
CA ILE A 11 9.48 27.34 -8.84
C ILE A 11 9.70 25.86 -8.50
N ILE A 12 10.43 25.55 -7.42
CA ILE A 12 10.60 24.17 -6.94
C ILE A 12 9.27 23.56 -6.54
N PHE A 13 8.41 24.31 -5.87
CA PHE A 13 7.05 23.86 -5.49
C PHE A 13 6.15 23.62 -6.71
N MET A 14 6.21 24.45 -7.73
CA MET A 14 5.48 24.24 -8.99
C MET A 14 6.00 23.02 -9.79
N ILE A 15 7.30 22.79 -9.82
CA ILE A 15 7.89 21.63 -10.50
C ILE A 15 7.52 20.34 -9.76
N THR A 16 7.51 20.31 -8.43
CA THR A 16 7.04 19.15 -7.65
C THR A 16 5.55 18.88 -7.84
N LEU A 17 4.71 19.90 -7.95
CA LEU A 17 3.28 19.78 -8.28
C LEU A 17 3.06 19.27 -9.71
N MET A 18 3.83 19.72 -10.69
CA MET A 18 3.76 19.23 -12.07
C MET A 18 4.23 17.77 -12.21
N LEU A 19 5.26 17.34 -11.49
CA LEU A 19 5.72 15.95 -11.48
C LEU A 19 4.72 14.99 -10.79
N LEU A 20 3.92 15.48 -9.84
CA LEU A 20 2.82 14.74 -9.22
C LEU A 20 1.60 14.63 -10.15
N TRP A 21 1.40 15.57 -11.07
CA TRP A 21 0.23 15.62 -11.97
C TRP A 21 0.44 14.93 -13.33
N SER A 22 1.68 14.77 -13.78
CA SER A 22 1.97 14.23 -15.12
C SER A 22 1.85 12.72 -15.29
N LYS A 23 1.52 11.97 -14.23
CA LYS A 23 1.35 10.49 -14.29
C LYS A 23 -0.08 9.98 -14.08
N THR A 24 -1.12 10.80 -14.24
CA THR A 24 -2.52 10.35 -14.14
C THR A 24 -3.18 10.03 -15.49
N GLY A 25 -2.42 9.80 -16.52
CA GLY A 25 -2.96 9.50 -17.84
C GLY A 25 -2.24 8.36 -18.52
N TYR A 26 -2.78 7.15 -18.43
CA TYR A 26 -2.96 6.13 -19.48
C TYR A 26 -3.30 4.78 -18.80
N ALA A 27 -4.58 4.58 -18.48
CA ALA A 27 -5.13 3.25 -18.26
C ALA A 27 -5.65 2.76 -19.62
N GLY A 28 -4.94 1.81 -20.22
CA GLY A 28 -5.46 1.07 -21.38
C GLY A 28 -6.80 0.44 -21.01
N SER A 29 -7.80 0.55 -21.89
CA SER A 29 -9.14 0.01 -21.72
C SER A 29 -9.09 -1.51 -21.56
N GLN A 30 -9.23 -1.99 -20.33
CA GLN A 30 -9.51 -3.39 -20.00
C GLN A 30 -11.02 -3.64 -20.02
N PRO A 31 -11.48 -4.88 -20.30
CA PRO A 31 -12.92 -5.16 -20.26
C PRO A 31 -13.50 -4.71 -18.92
N HIS A 32 -14.51 -3.86 -18.99
CA HIS A 32 -15.11 -3.18 -17.82
C HIS A 32 -15.51 -4.12 -16.66
N THR A 33 -15.81 -5.38 -16.94
CA THR A 33 -16.18 -6.41 -15.96
C THR A 33 -15.05 -6.79 -15.00
N PHE A 34 -13.82 -6.94 -15.45
CA PHE A 34 -12.70 -7.37 -14.62
C PHE A 34 -12.26 -6.28 -13.62
N SER A 35 -12.20 -5.02 -14.05
CA SER A 35 -11.87 -3.89 -13.18
C SER A 35 -12.90 -3.73 -12.06
N VAL A 36 -14.17 -4.02 -12.34
CA VAL A 36 -15.25 -3.99 -11.35
C VAL A 36 -15.10 -5.10 -10.31
N TRP A 37 -14.80 -6.35 -10.73
CA TRP A 37 -14.65 -7.46 -9.78
C TRP A 37 -13.50 -7.28 -8.78
N LYS A 38 -12.43 -6.58 -9.17
CA LYS A 38 -11.33 -6.23 -8.25
C LYS A 38 -11.77 -5.39 -7.06
N THR A 39 -12.84 -4.61 -7.20
CA THR A 39 -13.37 -3.77 -6.12
C THR A 39 -14.31 -4.53 -5.17
N PHE A 40 -14.69 -5.76 -5.52
CA PHE A 40 -15.62 -6.57 -4.72
C PHE A 40 -14.89 -7.13 -3.49
N ASP A 41 -15.59 -7.14 -2.36
CA ASP A 41 -15.19 -7.92 -1.20
C ASP A 41 -15.35 -9.43 -1.47
N SER A 42 -14.93 -10.25 -0.52
CA SER A 42 -14.94 -11.72 -0.69
C SER A 42 -16.34 -12.29 -0.78
N GLU A 43 -17.30 -11.75 -0.03
CA GLU A 43 -18.71 -12.19 -0.06
C GLU A 43 -19.37 -11.87 -1.39
N LYS A 44 -19.15 -10.66 -1.90
CA LYS A 44 -19.66 -10.25 -3.21
C LYS A 44 -19.07 -11.06 -4.36
N LEU A 45 -17.76 -11.38 -4.31
CA LEU A 45 -17.15 -12.29 -5.28
C LEU A 45 -17.76 -13.68 -5.23
N LEU A 46 -17.98 -14.22 -4.03
CA LEU A 46 -18.63 -15.52 -3.85
C LEU A 46 -20.03 -15.54 -4.45
N ASN A 47 -20.86 -14.54 -4.12
CA ASN A 47 -22.24 -14.46 -4.60
C ASN A 47 -22.30 -14.28 -6.12
N THR A 48 -21.39 -13.46 -6.68
CA THR A 48 -21.27 -13.28 -8.14
C THR A 48 -20.84 -14.58 -8.82
N SER A 49 -19.83 -15.29 -8.27
CA SER A 49 -19.38 -16.56 -8.83
C SER A 49 -20.45 -17.64 -8.81
N ARG A 50 -21.27 -17.73 -7.75
CA ARG A 50 -22.41 -18.64 -7.64
C ARG A 50 -23.50 -18.31 -8.65
N HIS A 51 -23.82 -17.02 -8.80
CA HIS A 51 -24.80 -16.59 -9.79
C HIS A 51 -24.38 -17.02 -11.21
N TYR A 52 -23.12 -16.79 -11.58
CA TYR A 52 -22.59 -17.19 -12.88
C TYR A 52 -22.48 -18.70 -13.03
N ALA A 53 -22.15 -19.46 -11.98
CA ALA A 53 -22.08 -20.92 -12.03
C ALA A 53 -23.42 -21.57 -12.38
N ASN A 54 -24.53 -20.95 -12.02
CA ASN A 54 -25.88 -21.40 -12.35
C ASN A 54 -26.27 -21.10 -13.82
N THR A 55 -25.51 -20.26 -14.53
CA THR A 55 -25.78 -19.86 -15.92
C THR A 55 -24.75 -20.52 -16.85
N PRO A 56 -25.11 -21.53 -17.67
CA PRO A 56 -24.16 -22.27 -18.49
C PRO A 56 -23.26 -21.42 -19.39
N SER A 57 -23.80 -20.36 -19.99
CA SER A 57 -23.05 -19.42 -20.84
C SER A 57 -22.05 -18.54 -20.08
N MET A 58 -22.10 -18.52 -18.75
CA MET A 58 -21.23 -17.71 -17.88
C MET A 58 -20.22 -18.53 -17.07
N SER A 59 -19.98 -19.77 -17.44
CA SER A 59 -19.07 -20.68 -16.73
C SER A 59 -17.64 -20.13 -16.61
N ASP A 60 -17.11 -19.50 -17.66
CA ASP A 60 -15.80 -18.83 -17.62
C ASP A 60 -15.80 -17.71 -16.56
N SER A 61 -16.82 -16.88 -16.53
CA SER A 61 -16.94 -15.80 -15.55
C SER A 61 -17.09 -16.31 -14.11
N ALA A 62 -17.83 -17.40 -13.91
CA ALA A 62 -17.96 -18.07 -12.62
C ALA A 62 -16.58 -18.54 -12.11
N LEU A 63 -15.83 -19.24 -12.96
CA LEU A 63 -14.50 -19.74 -12.64
C LEU A 63 -13.54 -18.60 -12.31
N LEU A 64 -13.56 -17.53 -13.11
CA LEU A 64 -12.68 -16.36 -12.89
C LEU A 64 -12.98 -15.64 -11.57
N CYS A 65 -14.25 -15.39 -11.26
CA CYS A 65 -14.64 -14.78 -9.98
C CYS A 65 -14.25 -15.67 -8.79
N ALA A 66 -14.48 -16.98 -8.90
CA ALA A 66 -14.10 -17.92 -7.85
C ALA A 66 -12.57 -18.03 -7.70
N SER A 67 -11.81 -17.98 -8.80
CA SER A 67 -10.35 -17.96 -8.76
C SER A 67 -9.81 -16.69 -8.11
N MET A 68 -10.35 -15.52 -8.45
CA MET A 68 -10.00 -14.26 -7.75
C MET A 68 -10.29 -14.31 -6.25
N LEU A 69 -11.38 -14.95 -5.85
CA LEU A 69 -11.72 -15.14 -4.45
C LEU A 69 -10.71 -16.07 -3.75
N THR A 70 -10.41 -17.22 -4.34
CA THR A 70 -9.54 -18.23 -3.73
C THR A 70 -8.07 -17.81 -3.65
N GLU A 71 -7.60 -16.92 -4.54
CA GLU A 71 -6.27 -16.30 -4.48
C GLU A 71 -6.10 -15.35 -3.27
N ARG A 72 -7.18 -14.94 -2.63
CA ARG A 72 -7.11 -14.12 -1.40
C ARG A 72 -6.75 -14.94 -0.16
N TYR A 73 -6.67 -16.25 -0.27
CA TYR A 73 -6.36 -17.09 0.88
C TYR A 73 -5.00 -16.72 1.51
N SER A 74 -5.05 -16.57 2.83
CA SER A 74 -3.86 -16.42 3.67
C SER A 74 -4.13 -17.08 5.02
N LYS A 75 -3.12 -17.63 5.65
CA LYS A 75 -3.23 -18.24 7.00
C LYS A 75 -3.68 -17.24 8.08
N GLN A 76 -3.45 -15.96 7.84
CA GLN A 76 -3.78 -14.86 8.77
C GLN A 76 -5.24 -14.40 8.69
N LEU A 77 -6.01 -14.88 7.71
CA LEU A 77 -7.43 -14.54 7.58
C LEU A 77 -8.23 -15.05 8.79
N SER A 78 -9.31 -14.33 9.12
CA SER A 78 -10.31 -14.79 10.09
C SER A 78 -10.96 -16.11 9.65
N GLU A 79 -11.53 -16.86 10.60
CA GLU A 79 -12.26 -18.10 10.28
C GLU A 79 -13.42 -17.86 9.31
N ASP A 80 -14.13 -16.75 9.45
CA ASP A 80 -15.28 -16.44 8.59
C ASP A 80 -14.83 -16.12 7.16
N GLU A 81 -13.73 -15.39 6.97
CA GLU A 81 -13.13 -15.20 5.66
C GLU A 81 -12.64 -16.52 5.05
N LYS A 82 -12.03 -17.40 5.83
CA LYS A 82 -11.62 -18.74 5.39
C LYS A 82 -12.83 -19.57 4.96
N LYS A 83 -13.97 -19.50 5.67
CA LYS A 83 -15.23 -20.17 5.25
C LYS A 83 -15.73 -19.65 3.90
N ILE A 84 -15.60 -18.34 3.63
CA ILE A 84 -15.94 -17.75 2.33
C ILE A 84 -15.01 -18.29 1.23
N ILE A 85 -13.71 -18.38 1.50
CA ILE A 85 -12.72 -18.96 0.58
C ILE A 85 -13.02 -20.44 0.28
N VAL A 86 -13.34 -21.25 1.31
CA VAL A 86 -13.76 -22.66 1.13
C VAL A 86 -14.93 -22.76 0.15
N ARG A 87 -15.94 -21.92 0.33
CA ARG A 87 -17.10 -21.89 -0.57
C ARG A 87 -16.72 -21.43 -1.99
N GLY A 88 -15.69 -20.57 -2.15
CA GLY A 88 -15.12 -20.23 -3.45
C GLY A 88 -14.50 -21.45 -4.15
N TYR A 89 -13.78 -22.29 -3.40
CA TYR A 89 -13.23 -23.55 -3.93
C TYR A 89 -14.32 -24.54 -4.31
N THR A 90 -15.44 -24.63 -3.58
CA THR A 90 -16.58 -25.49 -3.99
C THR A 90 -17.22 -24.97 -5.28
N VAL A 91 -17.34 -23.67 -5.48
CA VAL A 91 -17.80 -23.12 -6.78
C VAL A 91 -16.84 -23.51 -7.91
N LYS A 92 -15.51 -23.42 -7.71
CA LYS A 92 -14.53 -23.90 -8.72
C LYS A 92 -14.73 -25.37 -9.02
N ALA A 93 -14.85 -26.21 -7.99
CA ALA A 93 -15.05 -27.64 -8.14
C ALA A 93 -16.35 -27.93 -8.91
N TYR A 94 -17.45 -27.27 -8.58
CA TYR A 94 -18.71 -27.38 -9.29
C TYR A 94 -18.60 -27.04 -10.78
N VAL A 95 -17.94 -25.92 -11.10
CA VAL A 95 -17.74 -25.51 -12.50
C VAL A 95 -16.87 -26.53 -13.25
N TYR A 96 -15.79 -27.02 -12.64
CA TYR A 96 -14.98 -28.07 -13.23
C TYR A 96 -15.75 -29.38 -13.43
N LEU A 97 -16.56 -29.81 -12.44
CA LEU A 97 -17.34 -31.04 -12.53
C LEU A 97 -18.43 -30.97 -13.61
N PHE A 98 -19.21 -29.89 -13.64
CA PHE A 98 -20.45 -29.87 -14.40
C PHE A 98 -20.41 -29.01 -15.68
N ARG A 99 -19.39 -28.17 -15.84
CA ARG A 99 -19.26 -27.31 -17.03
C ARG A 99 -18.10 -27.69 -17.91
N TYR A 100 -16.98 -28.06 -17.29
CA TYR A 100 -15.78 -28.43 -18.01
C TYR A 100 -15.45 -29.93 -17.97
N TYR A 101 -16.10 -30.67 -17.06
CA TYR A 101 -15.88 -32.11 -16.86
C TYR A 101 -14.42 -32.47 -16.54
N ASP A 102 -13.68 -31.52 -15.95
CA ASP A 102 -12.29 -31.68 -15.54
C ASP A 102 -12.21 -32.20 -14.11
N LEU A 103 -12.23 -33.53 -13.98
CA LEU A 103 -12.22 -34.20 -12.68
C LEU A 103 -10.93 -33.92 -11.90
N SER A 104 -9.79 -33.72 -12.59
CA SER A 104 -8.50 -33.48 -11.94
C SER A 104 -8.47 -32.13 -11.24
N ARG A 105 -8.94 -31.07 -11.89
CA ARG A 105 -9.01 -29.72 -11.30
C ARG A 105 -10.13 -29.58 -10.30
N ALA A 106 -11.23 -30.27 -10.52
CA ALA A 106 -12.28 -30.40 -9.51
C ALA A 106 -11.71 -30.99 -8.22
N TYR A 107 -10.99 -32.11 -8.33
CA TYR A 107 -10.35 -32.78 -7.19
C TYR A 107 -9.33 -31.87 -6.48
N GLU A 108 -8.47 -31.18 -7.22
CA GLU A 108 -7.53 -30.22 -6.65
C GLU A 108 -8.24 -29.13 -5.87
N SER A 109 -9.33 -28.57 -6.43
CA SER A 109 -10.14 -27.54 -5.75
C SER A 109 -10.75 -28.06 -4.45
N LEU A 110 -11.27 -29.30 -4.46
CA LEU A 110 -11.82 -29.94 -3.26
C LEU A 110 -10.76 -30.23 -2.21
N LEU A 111 -9.55 -30.65 -2.61
CA LEU A 111 -8.42 -30.84 -1.69
C LEU A 111 -8.03 -29.52 -0.99
N ARG A 112 -7.97 -28.42 -1.74
CA ARG A 112 -7.70 -27.07 -1.18
C ARG A 112 -8.79 -26.67 -0.17
N ALA A 113 -10.05 -26.84 -0.53
CA ALA A 113 -11.17 -26.59 0.37
C ALA A 113 -11.08 -27.43 1.65
N SER A 114 -10.80 -28.74 1.51
CA SER A 114 -10.69 -29.67 2.64
C SER A 114 -9.56 -29.31 3.60
N ALA A 115 -8.39 -28.89 3.07
CA ALA A 115 -7.26 -28.48 3.89
C ALA A 115 -7.62 -27.27 4.78
N ILE A 116 -8.34 -26.28 4.22
CA ILE A 116 -8.80 -25.11 4.98
C ILE A 116 -9.89 -25.53 5.99
N CYS A 117 -10.82 -26.40 5.60
CA CYS A 117 -11.84 -26.93 6.51
C CYS A 117 -11.24 -27.65 7.72
N GLN A 118 -10.17 -28.43 7.52
CA GLN A 118 -9.44 -29.10 8.61
C GLN A 118 -8.75 -28.09 9.52
N GLU A 119 -8.15 -27.03 8.95
CA GLU A 119 -7.49 -25.98 9.72
C GLU A 119 -8.45 -25.25 10.67
N ILE A 120 -9.69 -24.98 10.24
CA ILE A 120 -10.69 -24.23 11.01
C ILE A 120 -11.80 -25.10 11.62
N HIS A 121 -11.66 -26.42 11.60
CA HIS A 121 -12.66 -27.38 12.09
C HIS A 121 -14.07 -27.13 11.54
N TYR A 122 -14.17 -26.85 10.24
CA TYR A 122 -15.42 -26.51 9.56
C TYR A 122 -15.94 -27.66 8.71
N GLU A 123 -17.20 -28.02 8.90
CA GLU A 123 -17.91 -28.99 8.09
C GLU A 123 -18.81 -28.25 7.08
N LEU A 124 -18.82 -28.69 5.83
CA LEU A 124 -19.60 -28.06 4.77
C LEU A 124 -20.28 -29.12 3.90
N SER A 125 -21.60 -29.13 3.89
CA SER A 125 -22.38 -30.12 3.15
C SER A 125 -22.16 -30.10 1.64
N THR A 126 -22.02 -28.93 1.04
CA THR A 126 -21.73 -28.79 -0.39
C THR A 126 -20.35 -29.33 -0.77
N LEU A 127 -19.33 -29.23 0.10
CA LEU A 127 -18.01 -29.81 -0.13
C LEU A 127 -18.11 -31.34 -0.25
N TYR A 128 -18.82 -31.99 0.67
CA TYR A 128 -19.01 -33.43 0.62
C TYR A 128 -19.88 -33.86 -0.56
N MET A 129 -20.85 -33.03 -0.94
CA MET A 129 -21.67 -33.28 -2.13
C MET A 129 -20.81 -33.30 -3.39
N ASP A 130 -19.90 -32.30 -3.53
CA ASP A 130 -19.02 -32.22 -4.69
C ASP A 130 -18.01 -33.38 -4.75
N TYR A 131 -17.51 -33.87 -3.59
CA TYR A 131 -16.75 -35.13 -3.54
C TYR A 131 -17.60 -36.32 -4.00
N GLY A 132 -18.88 -36.37 -3.58
CA GLY A 132 -19.81 -37.41 -4.03
C GLY A 132 -19.95 -37.41 -5.55
N HIS A 133 -20.20 -36.26 -6.14
CA HIS A 133 -20.29 -36.08 -7.59
C HIS A 133 -19.00 -36.47 -8.32
N LEU A 134 -17.84 -36.02 -7.78
CA LEU A 134 -16.54 -36.39 -8.34
C LEU A 134 -16.35 -37.91 -8.44
N PHE A 135 -16.58 -38.61 -7.32
CA PHE A 135 -16.39 -40.06 -7.29
C PHE A 135 -17.46 -40.81 -8.09
N SER A 136 -18.70 -40.28 -8.20
CA SER A 136 -19.72 -40.81 -9.11
C SER A 136 -19.27 -40.73 -10.57
N SER A 137 -18.79 -39.54 -10.98
CA SER A 137 -18.24 -39.33 -12.34
C SER A 137 -17.01 -40.21 -12.64
N ILE A 138 -16.13 -40.45 -11.66
CA ILE A 138 -15.02 -41.41 -11.78
C ILE A 138 -15.55 -42.83 -11.98
N GLY A 139 -16.59 -43.23 -11.22
CA GLY A 139 -17.26 -44.53 -11.34
C GLY A 139 -17.81 -44.74 -12.74
N GLU A 140 -18.54 -43.76 -13.28
CA GLU A 140 -19.11 -43.79 -14.64
C GLU A 140 -18.05 -43.86 -15.75
N GLN A 141 -16.86 -43.28 -15.51
CA GLN A 141 -15.73 -43.30 -16.48
C GLN A 141 -14.84 -44.53 -16.39
N GLY A 142 -15.23 -45.56 -15.65
CA GLY A 142 -14.50 -46.81 -15.54
C GLY A 142 -13.81 -47.07 -14.20
N GLY A 143 -14.01 -46.18 -13.20
CA GLY A 143 -13.49 -46.38 -11.84
C GLY A 143 -14.22 -47.46 -11.04
N GLY A 144 -15.28 -48.02 -11.59
CA GLY A 144 -16.02 -49.17 -11.07
C GLY A 144 -16.69 -48.96 -9.70
N ASN A 145 -17.07 -50.08 -9.08
CA ASN A 145 -17.84 -50.04 -7.81
C ASN A 145 -17.09 -49.40 -6.64
N ASP A 146 -15.77 -49.37 -6.65
CA ASP A 146 -15.01 -48.72 -5.55
C ASP A 146 -15.14 -47.22 -5.56
N ALA A 147 -15.19 -46.60 -6.74
CA ALA A 147 -15.45 -45.16 -6.87
C ALA A 147 -16.88 -44.85 -6.46
N LEU A 148 -17.86 -45.68 -6.89
CA LEU A 148 -19.29 -45.52 -6.49
C LEU A 148 -19.48 -45.69 -4.98
N ARG A 149 -18.77 -46.61 -4.32
CA ARG A 149 -18.81 -46.73 -2.85
C ARG A 149 -18.29 -45.48 -2.15
N LYS A 150 -17.21 -44.91 -2.67
CA LYS A 150 -16.70 -43.62 -2.17
C LYS A 150 -17.70 -42.49 -2.41
N ALA A 151 -18.31 -42.46 -3.59
CA ALA A 151 -19.39 -41.49 -3.88
C ALA A 151 -20.52 -41.59 -2.87
N LEU A 152 -21.04 -42.81 -2.63
CA LEU A 152 -22.10 -43.05 -1.66
C LEU A 152 -21.71 -42.59 -0.24
N TYR A 153 -20.46 -42.86 0.17
CA TYR A 153 -19.94 -42.42 1.46
C TYR A 153 -20.00 -40.91 1.60
N TYR A 154 -19.47 -40.16 0.62
CA TYR A 154 -19.46 -38.70 0.67
C TYR A 154 -20.86 -38.09 0.54
N ILE A 155 -21.74 -38.67 -0.30
CA ILE A 155 -23.15 -38.24 -0.42
C ILE A 155 -23.89 -38.42 0.89
N LYS A 156 -23.68 -39.54 1.60
CA LYS A 156 -24.27 -39.75 2.93
C LYS A 156 -23.73 -38.77 3.96
N LYS A 157 -22.43 -38.47 3.89
CA LYS A 157 -21.83 -37.43 4.73
C LYS A 157 -22.42 -36.04 4.42
N ALA A 158 -22.61 -35.72 3.13
CA ALA A 158 -23.30 -34.49 2.71
C ALA A 158 -24.74 -34.41 3.26
N PHE A 159 -25.50 -35.52 3.22
CA PHE A 159 -26.85 -35.60 3.76
C PHE A 159 -26.89 -35.27 5.25
N HIS A 160 -26.03 -35.90 6.06
CA HIS A 160 -26.02 -35.68 7.50
C HIS A 160 -25.54 -34.28 7.88
N THR A 161 -24.54 -33.75 7.17
CA THR A 161 -24.03 -32.37 7.37
C THR A 161 -25.11 -31.36 6.95
N ALA A 162 -25.78 -31.55 5.81
CA ALA A 162 -26.86 -30.69 5.34
C ALA A 162 -28.07 -30.66 6.30
N LEU A 163 -28.36 -31.79 6.94
CA LEU A 163 -29.38 -31.87 7.97
C LEU A 163 -29.01 -30.98 9.19
N ALA A 164 -27.77 -31.04 9.63
CA ALA A 164 -27.24 -30.21 10.72
C ALA A 164 -27.24 -28.72 10.37
N GLU A 165 -26.86 -28.39 9.13
CA GLU A 165 -26.86 -27.01 8.59
C GLU A 165 -28.30 -26.49 8.30
N LYS A 166 -29.31 -27.32 8.30
CA LYS A 166 -30.69 -27.04 7.79
C LYS A 166 -30.67 -26.60 6.31
N ASN A 167 -29.69 -27.09 5.54
CA ASN A 167 -29.59 -26.86 4.12
C ASN A 167 -30.43 -27.89 3.35
N TYR A 168 -31.74 -27.67 3.27
CA TYR A 168 -32.68 -28.62 2.67
C TYR A 168 -32.46 -28.82 1.16
N ASN A 169 -31.84 -27.85 0.48
CA ASN A 169 -31.50 -27.99 -0.93
C ASN A 169 -30.42 -29.08 -1.12
N THR A 170 -29.30 -28.97 -0.42
CA THR A 170 -28.22 -29.99 -0.44
C THR A 170 -28.73 -31.33 0.11
N LEU A 171 -29.56 -31.32 1.13
CA LEU A 171 -30.14 -32.54 1.72
C LEU A 171 -30.97 -33.31 0.72
N ASN A 172 -31.88 -32.63 0.01
CA ASN A 172 -32.72 -33.26 -1.02
C ASN A 172 -31.87 -33.82 -2.17
N THR A 173 -30.90 -33.04 -2.67
CA THR A 173 -29.99 -33.46 -3.73
C THR A 173 -29.15 -34.67 -3.29
N ALA A 174 -28.63 -34.66 -2.06
CA ALA A 174 -27.85 -35.75 -1.50
C ALA A 174 -28.68 -37.03 -1.42
N PHE A 175 -29.95 -36.96 -0.96
CA PHE A 175 -30.79 -38.14 -0.87
C PHE A 175 -31.11 -38.71 -2.26
N GLY A 176 -31.46 -37.88 -3.24
CA GLY A 176 -31.74 -38.32 -4.61
C GLY A 176 -30.53 -38.99 -5.26
N ASN A 177 -29.33 -38.40 -5.13
CA ASN A 177 -28.09 -38.97 -5.66
C ASN A 177 -27.70 -40.28 -4.94
N ALA A 178 -27.94 -40.36 -3.63
CA ALA A 178 -27.72 -41.61 -2.89
C ALA A 178 -28.61 -42.76 -3.41
N ILE A 179 -29.88 -42.48 -3.78
CA ILE A 179 -30.75 -43.48 -4.38
C ILE A 179 -30.20 -43.99 -5.71
N SER A 180 -29.77 -43.10 -6.60
CA SER A 180 -29.19 -43.47 -7.89
C SER A 180 -27.95 -44.37 -7.72
N ILE A 181 -27.03 -43.99 -6.83
CA ILE A 181 -25.79 -44.73 -6.58
C ILE A 181 -26.07 -46.08 -5.89
N ALA A 182 -27.00 -46.10 -4.92
CA ALA A 182 -27.41 -47.35 -4.26
C ALA A 182 -28.05 -48.33 -5.24
N TRP A 183 -28.84 -47.81 -6.21
CA TRP A 183 -29.41 -48.62 -7.29
C TRP A 183 -28.31 -49.23 -8.15
N GLU A 184 -27.33 -48.43 -8.61
CA GLU A 184 -26.24 -48.89 -9.44
C GLU A 184 -25.35 -49.93 -8.73
N LEU A 185 -25.09 -49.75 -7.44
CA LEU A 185 -24.38 -50.69 -6.58
C LEU A 185 -25.18 -51.94 -6.20
N ASN A 186 -26.48 -52.00 -6.54
CA ASN A 186 -27.42 -53.01 -6.08
C ASN A 186 -27.40 -53.23 -4.56
N GLN A 187 -27.45 -52.14 -3.79
CA GLN A 187 -27.40 -52.11 -2.33
C GLN A 187 -28.74 -51.66 -1.70
N PRO A 188 -29.78 -52.49 -1.63
CA PRO A 188 -31.15 -52.06 -1.28
C PRO A 188 -31.27 -51.47 0.12
N HIS A 189 -30.49 -51.92 1.09
CA HIS A 189 -30.59 -51.50 2.49
C HIS A 189 -29.55 -50.42 2.87
N SER A 190 -28.75 -49.97 1.93
CA SER A 190 -27.69 -49.00 2.23
C SER A 190 -28.23 -47.64 2.68
N LEU A 191 -29.48 -47.30 2.41
CA LEU A 191 -30.11 -46.01 2.71
C LEU A 191 -31.21 -46.08 3.79
N ASP A 192 -31.39 -47.21 4.48
CA ASP A 192 -32.47 -47.34 5.44
C ASP A 192 -32.44 -46.31 6.57
N LYS A 193 -31.25 -45.93 7.02
CA LYS A 193 -31.07 -44.88 8.03
C LYS A 193 -31.47 -43.51 7.50
N GLU A 194 -30.99 -43.12 6.35
CA GLU A 194 -31.25 -41.83 5.69
C GLU A 194 -32.75 -41.75 5.31
N TRP A 195 -33.35 -42.83 4.80
CA TRP A 195 -34.76 -42.91 4.52
C TRP A 195 -35.63 -42.65 5.76
N ASN A 196 -35.29 -43.29 6.90
CA ASN A 196 -36.03 -43.13 8.14
C ASN A 196 -35.98 -41.69 8.69
N ILE A 197 -34.92 -40.95 8.39
CA ILE A 197 -34.80 -39.52 8.69
C ILE A 197 -35.63 -38.73 7.67
N PHE A 198 -35.37 -38.95 6.37
CA PHE A 198 -35.92 -38.17 5.28
C PHE A 198 -37.44 -38.15 5.23
N ARG A 199 -38.11 -39.33 5.39
CA ARG A 199 -39.58 -39.45 5.39
C ARG A 199 -40.28 -38.72 6.54
N LYS A 200 -39.54 -38.35 7.60
CA LYS A 200 -40.08 -37.65 8.78
C LYS A 200 -39.88 -36.13 8.70
N LEU A 201 -39.23 -35.61 7.66
CA LEU A 201 -39.03 -34.18 7.50
C LEU A 201 -40.35 -33.47 7.25
N LYS A 202 -40.84 -32.75 8.28
CA LYS A 202 -42.17 -32.06 8.23
C LYS A 202 -42.02 -30.58 7.85
N ASN A 203 -40.92 -29.94 8.22
CA ASN A 203 -40.69 -28.51 8.03
C ASN A 203 -39.45 -28.31 7.14
N ASN A 204 -39.66 -28.40 5.83
CA ASN A 204 -38.62 -28.00 4.87
C ASN A 204 -39.21 -26.96 3.90
N ASP A 205 -38.36 -26.09 3.44
CA ASP A 205 -38.68 -25.02 2.50
C ASP A 205 -38.78 -25.51 1.03
N LYS A 206 -38.64 -26.82 0.79
CA LYS A 206 -38.62 -27.45 -0.53
C LYS A 206 -39.52 -28.72 -0.56
N PRO A 207 -40.82 -28.61 -0.28
CA PRO A 207 -41.68 -29.75 -0.12
C PRO A 207 -41.85 -30.58 -1.42
N GLU A 208 -41.80 -29.94 -2.59
CA GLU A 208 -41.90 -30.62 -3.89
C GLU A 208 -40.69 -31.52 -4.15
N PHE A 209 -39.48 -31.04 -3.90
CA PHE A 209 -38.26 -31.85 -4.01
C PHE A 209 -38.27 -33.03 -3.02
N THR A 210 -38.75 -32.82 -1.82
CA THR A 210 -38.88 -33.89 -0.84
C THR A 210 -39.85 -34.95 -1.34
N LYS A 211 -41.03 -34.56 -1.86
CA LYS A 211 -42.01 -35.48 -2.42
C LYS A 211 -41.48 -36.20 -3.67
N PHE A 212 -40.72 -35.51 -4.52
CA PHE A 212 -40.03 -36.10 -5.67
C PHE A 212 -39.09 -37.23 -5.23
N ASN A 213 -38.25 -37.01 -4.24
CA ASN A 213 -37.32 -37.99 -3.72
C ASN A 213 -37.98 -39.13 -2.95
N LEU A 214 -39.13 -38.89 -2.29
CA LEU A 214 -39.94 -39.95 -1.67
C LEU A 214 -40.46 -40.91 -2.75
N LEU A 215 -41.03 -40.41 -3.84
CA LEU A 215 -41.46 -41.23 -4.96
C LEU A 215 -40.29 -41.98 -5.61
N TYR A 216 -39.14 -41.37 -5.71
CA TYR A 216 -37.93 -41.99 -6.25
C TYR A 216 -37.49 -43.19 -5.41
N TYR A 217 -37.45 -43.04 -4.10
CA TYR A 217 -37.08 -44.14 -3.21
C TYR A 217 -38.13 -45.24 -3.19
N GLU A 218 -39.43 -44.90 -3.22
CA GLU A 218 -40.50 -45.87 -3.36
C GLU A 218 -40.40 -46.67 -4.68
N ALA A 219 -40.13 -46.01 -5.80
CA ALA A 219 -39.88 -46.68 -7.07
C ALA A 219 -38.66 -47.62 -6.98
N TYR A 220 -37.57 -47.17 -6.36
CA TYR A 220 -36.39 -48.00 -6.11
C TYR A 220 -36.74 -49.24 -5.27
N GLN A 221 -37.53 -49.11 -4.22
CA GLN A 221 -38.01 -50.26 -3.43
C GLN A 221 -38.88 -51.24 -4.25
N GLN A 222 -39.72 -50.74 -5.19
CA GLN A 222 -40.50 -51.59 -6.07
C GLN A 222 -39.61 -52.37 -7.04
N ILE A 223 -38.57 -51.75 -7.58
CA ILE A 223 -37.59 -52.41 -8.42
C ILE A 223 -36.92 -53.57 -7.66
N GLN A 224 -36.48 -53.33 -6.43
CA GLN A 224 -35.84 -54.35 -5.59
C GLN A 224 -36.79 -55.55 -5.28
N LYS A 225 -38.10 -55.31 -5.26
CA LYS A 225 -39.11 -56.37 -5.10
C LYS A 225 -39.49 -57.07 -6.42
N GLY A 226 -38.93 -56.62 -7.55
CA GLY A 226 -39.28 -57.11 -8.88
C GLY A 226 -40.59 -56.52 -9.45
N ASN A 227 -41.22 -55.57 -8.77
CA ASN A 227 -42.48 -54.94 -9.19
C ASN A 227 -42.22 -53.80 -10.20
N LEU A 228 -41.71 -54.12 -11.38
CA LEU A 228 -41.24 -53.14 -12.37
C LEU A 228 -42.38 -52.24 -12.88
N THR A 229 -43.57 -52.74 -13.09
CA THR A 229 -44.73 -51.96 -13.52
C THR A 229 -45.12 -50.91 -12.47
N ALA A 230 -45.07 -51.26 -11.18
CA ALA A 230 -45.33 -50.30 -10.10
C ALA A 230 -44.26 -49.21 -10.05
N ALA A 231 -42.99 -49.56 -10.30
CA ALA A 231 -41.89 -48.59 -10.37
C ALA A 231 -42.09 -47.60 -11.53
N ILE A 232 -42.47 -48.07 -12.73
CA ILE A 232 -42.78 -47.21 -13.89
C ILE A 232 -43.90 -46.22 -13.55
N ALA A 233 -44.99 -46.66 -12.90
CA ALA A 233 -46.09 -45.79 -12.51
C ALA A 233 -45.63 -44.67 -11.51
N LEU A 234 -44.72 -44.99 -10.60
CA LEU A 234 -44.11 -44.00 -9.68
C LEU A 234 -43.21 -43.02 -10.40
N PHE A 235 -42.39 -43.46 -11.37
CA PHE A 235 -41.56 -42.57 -12.19
C PHE A 235 -42.39 -41.69 -13.13
N ASP A 236 -43.48 -42.21 -13.71
CA ASP A 236 -44.42 -41.42 -14.50
C ASP A 236 -45.03 -40.28 -13.66
N LYS A 237 -45.47 -40.61 -12.44
CA LYS A 237 -45.95 -39.60 -11.49
C LYS A 237 -44.88 -38.57 -11.13
N GLN A 238 -43.66 -39.04 -10.90
CA GLN A 238 -42.52 -38.21 -10.56
C GLN A 238 -42.18 -37.23 -11.70
N SER A 239 -42.14 -37.71 -12.95
CA SER A 239 -41.77 -36.90 -14.13
C SER A 239 -42.76 -35.76 -14.42
N LYS A 240 -44.02 -35.90 -13.95
CA LYS A 240 -45.09 -34.90 -14.10
C LYS A 240 -45.18 -33.90 -12.95
N MET A 241 -44.37 -34.06 -11.89
CA MET A 241 -44.46 -33.23 -10.69
C MET A 241 -43.71 -31.93 -10.77
N MET A 242 -42.60 -31.92 -11.49
CA MET A 242 -41.71 -30.75 -11.50
C MET A 242 -42.11 -29.74 -12.56
N PRO A 243 -42.00 -28.44 -12.28
CA PRO A 243 -42.17 -27.40 -13.29
C PRO A 243 -41.19 -27.59 -14.44
N ASP A 244 -41.62 -27.20 -15.67
CA ASP A 244 -40.75 -27.20 -16.85
C ASP A 244 -39.97 -25.88 -16.89
N ASP A 245 -38.97 -25.77 -16.04
CA ASP A 245 -38.07 -24.65 -15.96
C ASP A 245 -36.58 -25.11 -15.84
N ASP A 246 -35.65 -24.18 -16.03
CA ASP A 246 -34.21 -24.45 -16.07
C ASP A 246 -33.68 -25.15 -14.80
N SER A 247 -34.33 -24.96 -13.64
CA SER A 247 -33.88 -25.52 -12.36
C SER A 247 -34.40 -26.93 -12.10
N HIS A 248 -35.50 -27.32 -12.75
CA HIS A 248 -36.21 -28.58 -12.48
C HIS A 248 -36.11 -29.59 -13.64
N VAL A 249 -35.90 -29.11 -14.86
CA VAL A 249 -35.88 -29.93 -16.08
C VAL A 249 -34.92 -31.13 -16.00
N ARG A 250 -33.82 -31.01 -15.28
CA ARG A 250 -32.84 -32.09 -15.10
C ARG A 250 -33.48 -33.29 -14.38
N TYR A 251 -34.32 -33.06 -13.37
CA TYR A 251 -35.01 -34.11 -12.62
C TYR A 251 -36.03 -34.83 -13.50
N THR A 252 -36.77 -34.10 -14.34
CA THR A 252 -37.68 -34.67 -15.32
C THR A 252 -36.95 -35.55 -16.34
N ALA A 253 -35.82 -35.05 -16.89
CA ALA A 253 -35.03 -35.84 -17.83
C ALA A 253 -34.46 -37.12 -17.20
N VAL A 254 -33.95 -37.06 -15.97
CA VAL A 254 -33.45 -38.24 -15.23
C VAL A 254 -34.61 -39.19 -14.89
N GLY A 255 -35.78 -38.71 -14.55
CA GLY A 255 -36.98 -39.55 -14.33
C GLY A 255 -37.38 -40.34 -15.57
N LEU A 256 -37.44 -39.69 -16.74
CA LEU A 256 -37.70 -40.32 -18.03
C LEU A 256 -36.63 -41.34 -18.40
N PHE A 257 -35.38 -41.02 -18.17
CA PHE A 257 -34.23 -41.92 -18.39
C PHE A 257 -34.31 -43.18 -17.53
N ASN A 258 -34.61 -43.04 -16.22
CA ASN A 258 -34.78 -44.19 -15.32
C ASN A 258 -35.97 -45.07 -15.71
N MET A 259 -37.07 -44.47 -16.14
CA MET A 259 -38.22 -45.19 -16.63
C MET A 259 -37.88 -46.02 -17.87
N ALA A 260 -37.15 -45.43 -18.81
CA ALA A 260 -36.66 -46.12 -20.02
C ALA A 260 -35.72 -47.29 -19.68
N LYS A 261 -34.82 -47.16 -18.70
CA LYS A 261 -33.97 -48.28 -18.25
C LYS A 261 -34.79 -49.46 -17.72
N ILE A 262 -35.87 -49.21 -17.01
CA ILE A 262 -36.76 -50.29 -16.53
C ILE A 262 -37.51 -50.93 -17.70
N GLN A 263 -38.04 -50.14 -18.63
CA GLN A 263 -38.70 -50.63 -19.83
C GLN A 263 -37.74 -51.47 -20.70
N GLN A 264 -36.50 -51.10 -20.83
CA GLN A 264 -35.49 -51.88 -21.48
C GLN A 264 -35.28 -53.25 -20.79
N GLN A 265 -35.25 -53.30 -19.45
CA GLN A 265 -35.17 -54.54 -18.68
C GLN A 265 -36.40 -55.44 -18.91
N MET A 266 -37.58 -54.79 -19.08
CA MET A 266 -38.82 -55.47 -19.43
C MET A 266 -38.89 -55.89 -20.91
N LYS A 267 -37.92 -55.51 -21.73
CA LYS A 267 -37.88 -55.66 -23.19
C LYS A 267 -38.95 -54.86 -23.93
N GLU A 268 -39.50 -53.82 -23.29
CA GLU A 268 -40.43 -52.86 -23.86
C GLU A 268 -39.67 -51.77 -24.62
N TYR A 269 -38.93 -52.13 -25.67
CA TYR A 269 -37.96 -51.26 -26.34
C TYR A 269 -38.59 -50.03 -26.95
N ASP A 270 -39.77 -50.13 -27.58
CA ASP A 270 -40.48 -48.98 -28.17
C ASP A 270 -40.85 -47.94 -27.11
N ALA A 271 -41.36 -48.42 -25.97
CA ALA A 271 -41.72 -47.53 -24.83
C ALA A 271 -40.45 -46.86 -24.24
N ALA A 272 -39.34 -47.62 -24.13
CA ALA A 272 -38.06 -47.09 -23.67
C ALA A 272 -37.53 -45.99 -24.61
N LEU A 273 -37.59 -46.18 -25.94
CA LEU A 273 -37.16 -45.18 -26.93
C LEU A 273 -38.02 -43.91 -26.85
N ILE A 274 -39.34 -44.03 -26.68
CA ILE A 274 -40.21 -42.86 -26.52
C ILE A 274 -39.75 -41.99 -25.33
N ASN A 275 -39.44 -42.60 -24.20
CA ASN A 275 -39.02 -41.87 -23.00
C ASN A 275 -37.57 -41.33 -23.15
N LEU A 276 -36.66 -42.06 -23.79
CA LEU A 276 -35.31 -41.60 -24.10
C LEU A 276 -35.33 -40.43 -25.05
N HIS A 277 -36.15 -40.42 -26.08
CA HIS A 277 -36.30 -39.28 -26.99
C HIS A 277 -36.88 -38.03 -26.31
N LYS A 278 -37.84 -38.21 -25.39
CA LYS A 278 -38.33 -37.09 -24.56
C LYS A 278 -37.19 -36.52 -23.69
N ALA A 279 -36.40 -37.41 -23.06
CA ALA A 279 -35.25 -37.00 -22.26
C ALA A 279 -34.16 -36.33 -23.14
N GLU A 280 -33.88 -36.84 -24.36
CA GLU A 280 -32.99 -36.24 -25.35
C GLU A 280 -33.42 -34.81 -25.72
N ALA A 281 -34.69 -34.60 -25.99
CA ALA A 281 -35.24 -33.29 -26.33
C ALA A 281 -35.05 -32.29 -25.20
N LEU A 282 -35.30 -32.68 -23.95
CA LEU A 282 -35.05 -31.85 -22.77
C LEU A 282 -33.56 -31.57 -22.60
N ALA A 283 -32.69 -32.60 -22.67
CA ALA A 283 -31.24 -32.45 -22.50
C ALA A 283 -30.63 -31.52 -23.56
N THR A 284 -31.12 -31.63 -24.81
CA THR A 284 -30.68 -30.76 -25.92
C THR A 284 -31.15 -29.32 -25.73
N ARG A 285 -32.44 -29.10 -25.41
CA ARG A 285 -33.03 -27.78 -25.22
C ARG A 285 -32.33 -26.99 -24.12
N TYR A 286 -31.95 -27.66 -23.03
CA TYR A 286 -31.34 -27.02 -21.86
C TYR A 286 -29.81 -27.22 -21.74
N GLY A 287 -29.18 -27.74 -22.80
CA GLY A 287 -27.71 -27.85 -22.90
C GLY A 287 -27.08 -28.79 -21.86
N MET A 288 -27.80 -29.84 -21.44
CA MET A 288 -27.34 -30.81 -20.43
C MET A 288 -26.44 -31.88 -21.10
N LYS A 289 -25.20 -31.52 -21.44
CA LYS A 289 -24.27 -32.37 -22.22
C LYS A 289 -23.98 -33.72 -21.57
N ASP A 290 -23.79 -33.73 -20.25
CA ASP A 290 -23.55 -34.95 -19.46
C ASP A 290 -24.75 -35.92 -19.52
N VAL A 291 -25.95 -35.41 -19.39
CA VAL A 291 -27.19 -36.19 -19.52
C VAL A 291 -27.38 -36.67 -20.96
N SER A 292 -27.05 -35.83 -21.96
CA SER A 292 -27.13 -36.19 -23.37
C SER A 292 -26.24 -37.39 -23.72
N ILE A 293 -25.00 -37.41 -23.18
CA ILE A 293 -24.06 -38.54 -23.39
C ILE A 293 -24.67 -39.85 -22.87
N GLN A 294 -25.21 -39.86 -21.68
CA GLN A 294 -25.84 -41.04 -21.09
C GLN A 294 -27.08 -41.49 -21.91
N ILE A 295 -27.92 -40.54 -22.35
CA ILE A 295 -29.08 -40.79 -23.16
C ILE A 295 -28.69 -41.40 -24.54
N TYR A 296 -27.67 -40.82 -25.20
CA TYR A 296 -27.20 -41.37 -26.50
C TYR A 296 -26.65 -42.79 -26.36
N TYR A 297 -25.92 -43.07 -25.29
CA TYR A 297 -25.46 -44.41 -24.98
C TYR A 297 -26.63 -45.38 -24.78
N GLU A 298 -27.65 -45.00 -24.02
CA GLU A 298 -28.80 -45.86 -23.73
C GLU A 298 -29.68 -46.09 -24.97
N ILE A 299 -29.92 -45.06 -25.80
CA ILE A 299 -30.60 -45.21 -27.07
C ILE A 299 -29.82 -46.16 -27.97
N TRP A 300 -28.51 -46.01 -28.06
CA TRP A 300 -27.66 -46.93 -28.82
C TRP A 300 -27.79 -48.39 -28.35
N GLN A 301 -27.83 -48.63 -27.04
CA GLN A 301 -28.06 -49.98 -26.48
C GLN A 301 -29.43 -50.55 -26.87
N VAL A 302 -30.48 -49.75 -26.74
CA VAL A 302 -31.87 -50.17 -27.04
C VAL A 302 -32.03 -50.48 -28.52
N VAL A 303 -31.60 -49.60 -29.44
CA VAL A 303 -31.75 -49.83 -30.91
C VAL A 303 -30.90 -50.99 -31.38
N ARG A 304 -29.74 -51.25 -30.74
CA ARG A 304 -28.91 -52.43 -31.00
C ARG A 304 -29.66 -53.74 -30.62
N LEU A 305 -30.36 -53.72 -29.46
CA LEU A 305 -31.18 -54.86 -29.01
C LEU A 305 -32.39 -55.10 -29.90
N MET A 306 -32.91 -54.07 -30.55
CA MET A 306 -33.97 -54.17 -31.56
C MET A 306 -33.52 -54.64 -32.93
N GLY A 307 -32.20 -54.68 -33.16
CA GLY A 307 -31.60 -55.05 -34.44
C GLY A 307 -31.57 -53.93 -35.49
N ASP A 308 -31.88 -52.69 -35.12
CA ASP A 308 -31.78 -51.53 -36.04
C ASP A 308 -30.33 -51.06 -36.16
N GLY A 309 -29.60 -51.60 -37.13
CA GLY A 309 -28.19 -51.29 -37.36
C GLY A 309 -27.96 -49.85 -37.77
N GLN A 310 -28.88 -49.22 -38.51
CA GLN A 310 -28.73 -47.84 -38.96
C GLN A 310 -28.89 -46.84 -37.79
N ALA A 311 -29.92 -47.05 -36.98
CA ALA A 311 -30.11 -46.24 -35.78
C ALA A 311 -28.95 -46.44 -34.77
N ALA A 312 -28.47 -47.70 -34.63
CA ALA A 312 -27.37 -48.03 -33.74
C ALA A 312 -26.07 -47.30 -34.15
N GLU A 313 -25.72 -47.29 -35.43
CA GLU A 313 -24.56 -46.53 -35.95
C GLU A 313 -24.69 -45.03 -35.70
N LYS A 314 -25.87 -44.47 -35.99
CA LYS A 314 -26.19 -43.04 -35.76
C LYS A 314 -26.01 -42.64 -34.29
N TYR A 315 -26.59 -43.38 -33.34
CA TYR A 315 -26.53 -43.04 -31.95
C TYR A 315 -25.16 -43.35 -31.31
N HIS A 316 -24.45 -44.38 -31.81
CA HIS A 316 -23.08 -44.63 -31.42
C HIS A 316 -22.17 -43.45 -31.85
N SER A 317 -22.32 -42.97 -33.08
CA SER A 317 -21.57 -41.76 -33.55
C SER A 317 -21.91 -40.53 -32.72
N LYS A 318 -23.20 -40.26 -32.41
CA LYS A 318 -23.59 -39.16 -31.53
C LYS A 318 -22.94 -39.27 -30.13
N TYR A 319 -22.93 -40.47 -29.54
CA TYR A 319 -22.30 -40.74 -28.26
C TYR A 319 -20.79 -40.44 -28.30
N LEU A 320 -20.08 -40.97 -29.31
CA LEU A 320 -18.64 -40.73 -29.44
C LEU A 320 -18.30 -39.25 -29.69
N SER A 321 -19.04 -38.59 -30.57
CA SER A 321 -18.85 -37.16 -30.86
C SER A 321 -19.10 -36.29 -29.63
N ALA A 322 -20.16 -36.57 -28.85
CA ALA A 322 -20.45 -35.81 -27.61
C ALA A 322 -19.36 -36.05 -26.55
N LYS A 323 -18.83 -37.24 -26.48
CA LYS A 323 -17.71 -37.60 -25.58
C LYS A 323 -16.40 -36.89 -25.96
N GLU A 324 -16.08 -36.85 -27.27
CA GLU A 324 -14.93 -36.11 -27.80
C GLU A 324 -15.05 -34.59 -27.57
N GLU A 325 -16.23 -34.01 -27.84
CA GLU A 325 -16.51 -32.60 -27.55
C GLU A 325 -16.26 -32.29 -26.06
N MET A 326 -16.69 -33.17 -25.17
CA MET A 326 -16.47 -33.03 -23.73
C MET A 326 -14.98 -33.01 -23.37
N LEU A 327 -14.15 -33.89 -23.98
CA LEU A 327 -12.69 -33.92 -23.77
C LEU A 327 -12.02 -32.62 -24.25
N ASN A 328 -12.45 -32.11 -25.42
CA ASN A 328 -11.96 -30.84 -25.95
C ASN A 328 -12.30 -29.65 -25.02
N TYR A 329 -13.49 -29.65 -24.42
CA TYR A 329 -13.86 -28.63 -23.42
C TYR A 329 -12.93 -28.65 -22.21
N GLN A 330 -12.53 -29.83 -21.72
CA GLN A 330 -11.63 -29.97 -20.58
C GLN A 330 -10.26 -29.32 -20.85
N GLN A 331 -9.70 -29.54 -22.04
CA GLN A 331 -8.40 -28.99 -22.43
C GLN A 331 -8.44 -27.46 -22.56
N VAL A 332 -9.48 -26.93 -23.23
CA VAL A 332 -9.63 -25.49 -23.46
C VAL A 332 -9.85 -24.70 -22.17
N ALA A 333 -10.66 -25.24 -21.26
CA ALA A 333 -10.92 -24.60 -19.97
C ALA A 333 -9.65 -24.42 -19.14
N GLY A 334 -8.79 -25.45 -19.17
CA GLY A 334 -7.51 -25.41 -18.46
C GLY A 334 -6.58 -24.33 -18.97
N LEU A 335 -6.47 -24.20 -20.27
CA LEU A 335 -5.64 -23.17 -20.89
C LEU A 335 -6.18 -21.77 -20.62
N LYS A 336 -7.50 -21.59 -20.66
CA LYS A 336 -8.15 -20.30 -20.35
C LYS A 336 -7.88 -19.87 -18.91
N GLU A 337 -8.03 -20.76 -17.93
CA GLU A 337 -7.76 -20.42 -16.53
C GLU A 337 -6.29 -20.08 -16.32
N LEU A 338 -5.37 -20.89 -16.82
CA LEU A 338 -3.93 -20.64 -16.69
C LEU A 338 -3.54 -19.29 -17.32
N SER A 339 -4.03 -19.00 -18.53
CA SER A 339 -3.79 -17.73 -19.20
C SER A 339 -4.35 -16.55 -18.42
N PHE A 340 -5.55 -16.71 -17.86
CA PHE A 340 -6.15 -15.69 -17.04
C PHE A 340 -5.36 -15.45 -15.75
N MET A 341 -4.97 -16.50 -15.06
CA MET A 341 -4.20 -16.40 -13.80
C MET A 341 -2.82 -15.79 -14.04
N ASP A 342 -2.15 -16.12 -15.15
CA ASP A 342 -0.89 -15.48 -15.53
C ASP A 342 -1.07 -13.97 -15.80
N ASN A 343 -2.12 -13.60 -16.54
CA ASN A 343 -2.46 -12.19 -16.76
C ASN A 343 -2.81 -11.46 -15.46
N LEU A 344 -3.54 -12.10 -14.55
CA LEU A 344 -3.87 -11.56 -13.23
C LEU A 344 -2.61 -11.32 -12.41
N ARG A 345 -1.70 -12.30 -12.36
CA ARG A 345 -0.42 -12.20 -11.65
C ARG A 345 0.43 -11.05 -12.21
N LYS A 346 0.62 -11.00 -13.54
CA LYS A 346 1.35 -9.91 -14.22
C LYS A 346 0.76 -8.53 -13.93
N GLN A 347 -0.57 -8.41 -13.86
CA GLN A 347 -1.21 -7.14 -13.50
C GLN A 347 -1.01 -6.78 -12.03
N ASN A 348 -1.10 -7.75 -11.13
CA ASN A 348 -0.84 -7.50 -9.71
C ASN A 348 0.61 -7.10 -9.47
N ASP A 349 1.57 -7.72 -10.16
CA ASP A 349 2.99 -7.36 -10.10
C ASP A 349 3.21 -5.92 -10.58
N ARG A 350 2.63 -5.54 -11.73
CA ARG A 350 2.67 -4.14 -12.22
C ARG A 350 2.07 -3.14 -11.21
N ILE A 351 0.93 -3.47 -10.61
CA ILE A 351 0.30 -2.60 -9.60
C ILE A 351 1.19 -2.50 -8.36
N ALA A 352 1.85 -3.60 -7.95
CA ALA A 352 2.79 -3.60 -6.83
C ALA A 352 4.01 -2.72 -7.15
N GLU A 353 4.59 -2.85 -8.36
CA GLU A 353 5.69 -2.01 -8.85
C GLU A 353 5.30 -0.53 -8.88
N GLU A 354 4.12 -0.19 -9.46
CA GLU A 354 3.63 1.19 -9.46
C GLU A 354 3.40 1.76 -8.06
N ARG A 355 2.94 0.94 -7.11
CA ARG A 355 2.77 1.37 -5.70
C ARG A 355 4.11 1.64 -5.03
N THR A 356 5.10 0.77 -5.24
CA THR A 356 6.45 0.97 -4.70
C THR A 356 7.12 2.19 -5.31
N GLU A 357 7.00 2.41 -6.63
CA GLU A 357 7.49 3.61 -7.30
C GLU A 357 6.83 4.89 -6.74
N LYS A 358 5.50 4.90 -6.62
CA LYS A 358 4.77 6.04 -6.02
C LYS A 358 5.20 6.31 -4.58
N MET A 359 5.36 5.26 -3.77
CA MET A 359 5.81 5.39 -2.38
C MET A 359 7.22 5.98 -2.32
N THR A 360 8.13 5.53 -3.18
CA THR A 360 9.51 6.04 -3.26
C THR A 360 9.54 7.52 -3.63
N ILE A 361 8.71 7.94 -4.61
CA ILE A 361 8.56 9.34 -5.01
C ILE A 361 7.99 10.18 -3.86
N GLN A 362 6.99 9.68 -3.14
CA GLN A 362 6.42 10.38 -1.99
C GLN A 362 7.42 10.55 -0.84
N ILE A 363 8.21 9.52 -0.54
CA ILE A 363 9.28 9.59 0.46
C ILE A 363 10.33 10.62 0.04
N ALA A 364 10.79 10.58 -1.22
CA ALA A 364 11.76 11.54 -1.73
C ALA A 364 11.24 12.99 -1.68
N ALA A 365 9.98 13.21 -2.06
CA ALA A 365 9.33 14.52 -1.97
C ALA A 365 9.21 15.02 -0.53
N SER A 366 8.89 14.13 0.41
CA SER A 366 8.80 14.45 1.84
C SER A 366 10.17 14.83 2.42
N ILE A 367 11.23 14.12 2.05
CA ILE A 367 12.60 14.44 2.45
C ILE A 367 13.02 15.79 1.88
N LEU A 368 12.73 16.05 0.60
CA LEU A 368 13.04 17.32 -0.03
C LEU A 368 12.33 18.49 0.67
N LEU A 369 11.04 18.32 1.00
CA LEU A 369 10.27 19.32 1.74
C LEU A 369 10.89 19.60 3.11
N LEU A 370 11.31 18.56 3.83
CA LEU A 370 11.98 18.69 5.12
C LEU A 370 13.28 19.48 5.00
N ILE A 371 14.09 19.18 3.97
CA ILE A 371 15.34 19.92 3.70
C ILE A 371 15.04 21.40 3.44
N VAL A 372 14.04 21.71 2.62
CA VAL A 372 13.63 23.11 2.34
C VAL A 372 13.22 23.83 3.61
N VAL A 373 12.45 23.18 4.49
CA VAL A 373 12.03 23.77 5.78
C VAL A 373 13.24 24.02 6.67
N LEU A 374 14.19 23.07 6.78
CA LEU A 374 15.38 23.22 7.59
C LEU A 374 16.30 24.33 7.06
N VAL A 375 16.53 24.39 5.74
CA VAL A 375 17.35 25.44 5.11
C VAL A 375 16.69 26.82 5.30
N SER A 376 15.37 26.91 5.14
CA SER A 376 14.63 28.15 5.36
C SER A 376 14.69 28.60 6.82
N GLY A 377 14.53 27.68 7.76
CA GLY A 377 14.68 27.94 9.18
C GLY A 377 16.09 28.44 9.54
N PHE A 378 17.12 27.76 9.01
CA PHE A 378 18.51 28.18 9.21
C PHE A 378 18.80 29.55 8.60
N ALA A 379 18.28 29.84 7.40
CA ALA A 379 18.40 31.15 6.78
C ALA A 379 17.75 32.27 7.61
N ILE A 380 16.59 32.00 8.22
CA ILE A 380 15.91 32.96 9.12
C ILE A 380 16.76 33.21 10.37
N VAL A 381 17.31 32.14 10.97
CA VAL A 381 18.18 32.28 12.16
C VAL A 381 19.43 33.09 11.83
N LEU A 382 20.08 32.80 10.70
CA LEU A 382 21.24 33.57 10.22
C LEU A 382 20.88 35.03 9.98
N ALA A 383 19.78 35.31 9.35
CA ALA A 383 19.32 36.68 9.11
C ALA A 383 19.05 37.45 10.43
N ARG A 384 18.46 36.78 11.42
CA ARG A 384 18.26 37.36 12.76
C ARG A 384 19.59 37.66 13.48
N LYS A 385 20.51 36.68 13.44
CA LYS A 385 21.86 36.87 14.03
C LYS A 385 22.63 37.98 13.37
N ASN A 386 22.62 38.05 12.02
CA ASN A 386 23.27 39.14 11.28
C ASN A 386 22.68 40.52 11.62
N ARG A 387 21.34 40.58 11.81
CA ARG A 387 20.69 41.82 12.21
C ARG A 387 21.09 42.24 13.63
N GLN A 388 21.09 41.32 14.59
CA GLN A 388 21.53 41.58 15.96
C GLN A 388 23.00 42.06 15.99
N LEU A 389 23.87 41.44 15.19
CA LEU A 389 25.25 41.84 15.10
C LEU A 389 25.40 43.25 14.49
N SER A 390 24.60 43.59 13.47
CA SER A 390 24.55 44.92 12.89
C SER A 390 24.12 45.97 13.89
N ASP A 391 23.05 45.68 14.62
CA ASP A 391 22.49 46.61 15.64
C ASP A 391 23.51 46.81 16.79
N SER A 392 24.19 45.74 17.22
CA SER A 392 25.26 45.81 18.22
C SER A 392 26.46 46.64 17.75
N ASN A 393 26.90 46.43 16.51
CA ASN A 393 28.01 47.21 15.93
C ASN A 393 27.65 48.68 15.78
N GLU A 394 26.40 48.99 15.45
CA GLU A 394 25.92 50.37 15.38
C GLU A 394 25.89 51.06 16.79
N ALA A 395 25.44 50.31 17.79
CA ALA A 395 25.48 50.80 19.18
C ALA A 395 26.92 51.12 19.65
N LEU A 396 27.87 50.20 19.31
CA LEU A 396 29.29 50.42 19.59
C LEU A 396 29.84 51.65 18.85
N TYR A 397 29.50 51.83 17.59
CA TYR A 397 29.89 53.00 16.82
C TYR A 397 29.38 54.30 17.46
N ASN A 398 28.10 54.34 17.86
CA ASN A 398 27.54 55.53 18.51
C ASN A 398 28.24 55.85 19.85
N LYS A 399 28.54 54.79 20.64
CA LYS A 399 29.30 54.96 21.89
C LYS A 399 30.72 55.53 21.64
N VAL A 400 31.39 55.06 20.56
CA VAL A 400 32.71 55.63 20.18
C VAL A 400 32.57 57.09 19.76
N GLN A 401 31.53 57.49 19.04
CA GLN A 401 31.30 58.88 18.67
C GLN A 401 31.06 59.76 19.92
N GLU A 402 30.32 59.28 20.89
CA GLU A 402 30.15 59.98 22.16
C GLU A 402 31.46 60.15 22.91
N MET A 403 32.30 59.10 22.98
CA MET A 403 33.62 59.15 23.61
C MET A 403 34.62 60.08 22.88
N ILE A 404 34.44 60.32 21.59
CA ILE A 404 35.27 61.29 20.83
C ILE A 404 34.87 62.72 21.19
N SER A 405 33.62 62.98 21.50
CA SER A 405 33.10 64.30 21.82
C SER A 405 33.30 64.72 23.29
N THR A 406 33.41 63.76 24.21
CA THR A 406 33.63 64.00 25.64
C THR A 406 35.10 63.77 26.01
N VAL A 407 35.67 64.71 26.79
CA VAL A 407 37.12 64.75 27.07
C VAL A 407 37.57 63.75 28.14
N ASP A 408 36.63 63.18 28.91
CA ASP A 408 36.92 62.28 30.03
C ASP A 408 36.25 60.92 29.90
N GLU A 409 36.98 59.89 30.32
CA GLU A 409 36.60 58.49 30.59
C GLU A 409 36.61 57.49 29.45
N MET A 410 37.81 57.01 29.15
CA MET A 410 37.96 55.66 28.59
C MET A 410 38.52 54.74 29.68
N PRO A 411 37.75 53.71 30.17
CA PRO A 411 38.27 52.73 31.11
C PRO A 411 39.17 51.74 30.40
N ILE A 412 40.38 51.56 30.87
CA ILE A 412 41.24 50.44 30.54
C ILE A 412 41.66 49.79 31.85
N GLU A 413 41.14 48.59 32.10
CA GLU A 413 41.69 47.73 33.15
C GLU A 413 42.97 47.07 32.62
N ASP A 414 44.11 47.49 33.14
CA ASP A 414 45.39 46.77 33.04
C ASP A 414 45.94 46.60 34.46
N LYS A 415 45.80 45.35 34.97
CA LYS A 415 46.28 44.94 36.30
C LYS A 415 47.76 44.64 36.20
N ASN A 416 48.60 45.57 36.60
CA ASN A 416 49.86 45.29 37.29
C ASN A 416 50.70 46.57 37.48
N ILE A 417 50.61 47.17 38.65
CA ILE A 417 51.44 48.32 39.03
C ILE A 417 52.20 47.97 40.29
N LYS A 418 53.53 47.93 40.14
CA LYS A 418 54.45 47.92 41.29
C LYS A 418 55.24 49.24 41.26
N TYR A 419 54.90 50.20 42.09
CA TYR A 419 55.82 51.27 42.51
C TYR A 419 55.61 51.62 43.96
N LYS A 420 56.57 51.28 44.83
CA LYS A 420 56.71 51.77 46.18
C LYS A 420 57.81 52.80 46.17
N ASP A 421 57.57 54.03 46.73
CA ASP A 421 58.39 55.21 46.94
C ASP A 421 58.39 56.25 45.83
N SER A 422 57.52 57.21 45.97
CA SER A 422 57.54 58.43 45.22
C SER A 422 57.65 59.66 46.15
N ARG A 423 58.51 60.59 45.75
CA ARG A 423 58.70 61.88 46.43
C ARG A 423 57.69 62.96 45.98
N LEU A 424 56.74 62.62 45.09
CA LEU A 424 55.73 63.55 44.60
C LEU A 424 54.47 63.46 45.46
N ASN A 425 53.89 64.61 45.81
CA ASN A 425 52.59 64.68 46.47
C ASN A 425 51.45 64.53 45.43
N GLU A 426 50.21 64.27 45.88
CA GLU A 426 49.06 64.03 45.00
C GLU A 426 48.71 65.23 44.10
N ALA A 427 48.91 66.46 44.57
CA ALA A 427 48.70 67.68 43.78
C ALA A 427 49.68 67.82 42.65
N GLU A 428 51.01 67.54 42.90
CA GLU A 428 52.04 67.49 41.86
C GLU A 428 51.78 66.37 40.83
N LYS A 429 51.41 65.21 41.26
CA LYS A 429 51.01 64.11 40.35
C LYS A 429 49.87 64.51 39.44
N LEU A 430 48.82 65.14 39.99
CA LEU A 430 47.68 65.60 39.23
C LEU A 430 48.07 66.71 38.24
N ALA A 431 48.91 67.64 38.65
CA ALA A 431 49.42 68.71 37.75
C ALA A 431 50.26 68.18 36.57
N ILE A 432 51.13 67.18 36.83
CA ILE A 432 51.87 66.47 35.77
C ILE A 432 50.92 65.71 34.85
N TYR A 433 49.92 65.06 35.40
CA TYR A 433 48.93 64.31 34.60
C TYR A 433 48.13 65.26 33.69
N MET A 434 47.62 66.34 34.22
CA MET A 434 46.89 67.35 33.45
C MET A 434 47.71 67.93 32.31
N LYS A 435 48.99 68.25 32.55
CA LYS A 435 49.95 68.72 31.50
C LYS A 435 50.19 67.60 30.46
N ALA A 436 50.35 66.36 30.88
CA ALA A 436 50.48 65.23 29.95
C ALA A 436 49.26 65.12 29.05
N CYS A 437 48.02 65.19 29.61
CA CYS A 437 46.77 65.16 28.82
C CYS A 437 46.70 66.35 27.85
N GLU A 438 47.09 67.59 28.30
CA GLU A 438 47.13 68.76 27.45
C GLU A 438 48.10 68.62 26.26
N VAL A 439 49.29 68.07 26.48
CA VAL A 439 50.24 67.77 25.41
C VAL A 439 49.68 66.70 24.46
N MET A 440 49.04 65.66 25.02
CA MET A 440 48.43 64.59 24.23
C MET A 440 47.26 65.05 23.36
N ASP A 441 46.50 66.04 23.80
CA ASP A 441 45.38 66.58 23.04
C ASP A 441 45.81 67.62 22.00
N ASN A 442 46.84 68.41 22.27
CA ASN A 442 47.18 69.57 21.46
C ASN A 442 48.47 69.47 20.61
N SER A 443 49.39 68.53 20.93
CA SER A 443 50.60 68.35 20.19
C SER A 443 50.49 67.45 18.99
N SER A 444 50.95 67.88 17.82
CA SER A 444 51.04 67.00 16.62
C SER A 444 52.12 65.97 16.74
N GLU A 445 53.14 66.16 17.61
CA GLU A 445 54.25 65.24 17.80
C GLU A 445 53.80 63.82 18.28
N ILE A 446 52.60 63.70 18.94
CA ILE A 446 52.08 62.40 19.36
C ILE A 446 51.78 61.45 18.20
N LEU A 447 51.67 62.00 16.98
CA LEU A 447 51.40 61.26 15.77
C LEU A 447 52.70 60.78 15.07
N GLU A 448 53.86 61.14 15.56
CA GLU A 448 55.18 60.71 15.09
C GLU A 448 55.46 59.27 15.58
N MET A 449 56.01 58.43 14.72
CA MET A 449 56.20 56.99 15.02
C MET A 449 57.15 56.73 16.18
N ASP A 450 58.06 57.64 16.45
CA ASP A 450 59.10 57.59 17.48
C ASP A 450 58.78 58.38 18.74
N PHE A 451 57.59 59.00 18.82
CA PHE A 451 57.16 59.70 20.01
C PHE A 451 57.25 58.82 21.28
N SER A 452 57.99 59.30 22.23
CA SER A 452 58.35 58.55 23.41
C SER A 452 57.90 59.18 24.71
N ILE A 453 57.89 58.44 25.79
CA ILE A 453 57.55 58.89 27.14
C ILE A 453 58.60 60.00 27.61
N ARG A 454 59.85 59.95 27.15
CA ARG A 454 60.83 60.98 27.45
C ARG A 454 60.46 62.30 26.80
N ARG A 455 60.02 62.24 25.55
CA ARG A 455 59.55 63.44 24.85
C ARG A 455 58.25 64.02 25.50
N LEU A 456 57.34 63.16 25.92
CA LEU A 456 56.19 63.64 26.66
C LEU A 456 56.59 64.31 27.98
N ALA A 457 57.56 63.76 28.69
CA ALA A 457 58.01 64.33 29.94
C ALA A 457 58.67 65.68 29.74
N GLU A 458 59.49 65.86 28.69
CA GLU A 458 60.10 67.14 28.29
C GLU A 458 58.99 68.20 28.02
N LEU A 459 58.05 67.86 27.17
CA LEU A 459 56.93 68.76 26.81
C LEU A 459 56.04 69.13 28.00
N ALA A 460 55.88 68.23 28.96
CA ALA A 460 55.14 68.47 30.17
C ALA A 460 55.95 69.11 31.31
N GLY A 461 57.26 69.40 31.07
CA GLY A 461 58.13 70.05 32.04
C GLY A 461 58.50 69.16 33.25
N THR A 462 58.67 67.88 33.05
CA THR A 462 58.99 66.91 34.11
C THR A 462 60.04 65.90 33.61
N ASN A 463 60.44 64.99 34.48
CA ASN A 463 61.39 63.95 34.09
C ASN A 463 60.69 62.64 33.71
N TYR A 464 61.37 61.74 33.00
CA TYR A 464 60.87 60.43 32.55
C TYR A 464 60.26 59.61 33.70
N ARG A 465 60.94 59.59 34.88
CA ARG A 465 60.51 58.72 36.03
C ARG A 465 59.19 59.19 36.58
N ASN A 466 59.00 60.49 36.80
CA ASN A 466 57.80 61.11 37.26
C ASN A 466 56.63 60.88 36.25
N MET A 467 56.90 61.09 34.97
CA MET A 467 55.92 60.91 33.90
C MET A 467 55.48 59.47 33.82
N SER A 468 56.38 58.49 33.88
CA SER A 468 56.01 57.04 33.86
C SER A 468 55.18 56.66 35.05
N GLN A 469 55.56 57.17 36.24
CA GLN A 469 54.81 56.92 37.46
C GLN A 469 53.39 57.52 37.38
N VAL A 470 53.30 58.76 36.98
CA VAL A 470 52.02 59.50 36.91
C VAL A 470 51.03 58.84 35.92
N ILE A 471 51.55 58.49 34.73
CA ILE A 471 50.71 57.78 33.73
C ILE A 471 50.15 56.45 34.31
N ASN A 472 51.03 55.65 34.91
CA ASN A 472 50.66 54.38 35.47
C ASN A 472 49.67 54.54 36.62
N GLU A 473 49.83 55.53 37.51
CA GLU A 473 48.96 55.73 38.67
C GLU A 473 47.62 56.42 38.32
N LYS A 474 47.66 57.45 37.45
CA LYS A 474 46.46 58.24 37.13
C LYS A 474 45.68 57.77 35.93
N ALA A 475 46.37 57.23 34.91
CA ALA A 475 45.71 56.68 33.73
C ALA A 475 45.49 55.15 33.85
N HIS A 476 45.96 54.51 34.91
CA HIS A 476 45.84 53.07 35.17
C HIS A 476 46.33 52.21 34.01
N CYS A 477 47.29 52.68 33.23
CA CYS A 477 47.83 51.97 32.08
C CYS A 477 49.30 52.37 31.81
N ASN A 478 50.02 51.56 31.02
CA ASN A 478 51.36 51.95 30.57
C ASN A 478 51.32 53.05 29.51
N PHE A 479 52.45 53.67 29.26
CA PHE A 479 52.58 54.76 28.28
C PHE A 479 52.09 54.38 26.88
N ASN A 480 52.45 53.19 26.40
CA ASN A 480 51.98 52.77 25.08
C ASN A 480 50.46 52.64 24.96
N SER A 481 49.81 52.13 26.00
CA SER A 481 48.37 52.10 26.05
C SER A 481 47.75 53.51 26.15
N PHE A 482 48.36 54.39 26.92
CA PHE A 482 47.97 55.78 27.03
C PHE A 482 48.10 56.50 25.69
N LEU A 483 49.27 56.42 25.02
CA LEU A 483 49.48 57.00 23.72
C LEU A 483 48.56 56.45 22.65
N ASN A 484 48.34 55.12 22.63
CA ASN A 484 47.45 54.50 21.65
C ASN A 484 46.01 54.96 21.79
N LYS A 485 45.54 55.29 22.99
CA LYS A 485 44.22 55.86 23.23
C LYS A 485 44.00 57.16 22.43
N TYR A 486 44.95 58.09 22.53
CA TYR A 486 44.92 59.34 21.80
C TYR A 486 45.08 59.17 20.29
N ARG A 487 45.99 58.32 19.87
CA ARG A 487 46.17 57.98 18.45
C ARG A 487 44.93 57.40 17.81
N ILE A 488 44.26 56.45 18.50
CA ILE A 488 43.00 55.85 17.99
C ILE A 488 41.90 56.89 17.95
N ARG A 489 41.78 57.75 18.97
CA ARG A 489 40.82 58.87 18.97
C ARG A 489 41.07 59.80 17.76
N GLN A 490 42.29 60.11 17.46
CA GLN A 490 42.65 60.92 16.30
C GLN A 490 42.33 60.17 14.98
N ALA A 491 42.60 58.86 14.91
CA ALA A 491 42.21 58.04 13.77
C ALA A 491 40.70 58.06 13.55
N CYS A 492 39.89 57.97 14.61
CA CYS A 492 38.43 58.05 14.51
C CYS A 492 38.00 59.44 13.99
N LYS A 493 38.61 60.54 14.47
CA LYS A 493 38.34 61.89 13.93
C LYS A 493 38.68 61.99 12.43
N MET A 494 39.80 61.46 12.02
CA MET A 494 40.20 61.42 10.59
C MET A 494 39.22 60.54 9.77
N MET A 495 38.78 59.38 10.29
CA MET A 495 37.82 58.55 9.63
C MET A 495 36.42 59.17 9.52
N ASN A 496 36.06 60.08 10.42
CA ASN A 496 34.82 60.82 10.36
C ASN A 496 34.85 61.94 9.32
N ASP A 497 36.00 62.50 9.01
CA ASP A 497 36.19 63.53 7.99
C ASP A 497 36.44 62.85 6.61
N ALA A 498 35.35 62.38 6.01
CA ALA A 498 35.39 61.71 4.70
C ALA A 498 35.78 62.65 3.55
N GLN A 499 35.65 63.97 3.71
CA GLN A 499 36.03 64.91 2.67
C GLN A 499 37.56 64.99 2.55
N LYS A 500 38.25 64.98 3.65
CA LYS A 500 39.74 65.11 3.67
C LYS A 500 40.40 63.73 3.61
N TYR A 501 39.89 62.73 4.26
CA TYR A 501 40.56 61.42 4.44
C TYR A 501 39.84 60.23 3.84
N GLY A 502 38.75 60.44 3.07
CA GLY A 502 37.87 59.35 2.57
C GLY A 502 38.58 58.34 1.67
N ASN A 503 39.68 58.72 1.04
CA ASN A 503 40.46 57.83 0.16
C ASN A 503 41.62 57.10 0.87
N TYR A 504 41.78 57.28 2.18
CA TYR A 504 42.82 56.62 2.93
C TYR A 504 42.54 55.13 3.07
N THR A 505 43.60 54.32 2.93
CA THR A 505 43.56 52.91 3.29
C THR A 505 43.69 52.75 4.80
N ILE A 506 43.37 51.58 5.34
CA ILE A 506 43.56 51.28 6.77
C ILE A 506 45.05 51.49 7.16
N GLU A 507 45.95 51.18 6.27
CA GLU A 507 47.38 51.42 6.46
C GLU A 507 47.72 52.91 6.44
N GLY A 508 47.10 53.67 5.54
CA GLY A 508 47.24 55.12 5.52
C GLY A 508 46.79 55.77 6.83
N TYR A 509 45.64 55.38 7.37
CA TYR A 509 45.22 55.84 8.70
C TYR A 509 46.24 55.46 9.79
N SER A 510 46.65 54.17 9.79
CA SER A 510 47.65 53.65 10.76
C SER A 510 48.92 54.49 10.80
N THR A 511 49.48 54.74 9.64
CA THR A 511 50.74 55.54 9.48
C THR A 511 50.52 56.98 9.89
N SER A 512 49.47 57.61 9.45
CA SER A 512 49.16 59.04 9.76
C SER A 512 48.93 59.32 11.25
N VAL A 513 48.61 58.27 12.04
CA VAL A 513 48.45 58.44 13.50
C VAL A 513 49.63 57.79 14.28
N GLY A 514 50.75 57.53 13.62
CA GLY A 514 51.98 57.15 14.25
C GLY A 514 52.19 55.70 14.64
N PHE A 515 51.34 54.74 14.13
CA PHE A 515 51.57 53.33 14.38
C PHE A 515 52.62 52.74 13.43
N LYS A 516 53.56 51.96 13.98
CA LYS A 516 54.65 51.32 13.21
C LYS A 516 54.17 50.13 12.36
N SER A 517 53.03 49.54 12.66
CA SER A 517 52.43 48.47 11.87
C SER A 517 50.90 48.51 11.85
N ARG A 518 50.35 48.15 10.70
CA ARG A 518 48.90 48.01 10.49
C ARG A 518 48.26 47.06 11.51
N ASN A 519 48.92 45.93 11.84
CA ASN A 519 48.38 44.94 12.77
C ASN A 519 48.25 45.50 14.19
N THR A 520 49.24 46.24 14.68
CA THR A 520 49.18 46.89 15.99
C THR A 520 48.07 47.95 16.04
N PHE A 521 47.89 48.71 14.94
CA PHE A 521 46.78 49.65 14.81
C PHE A 521 45.42 48.95 14.89
N VAL A 522 45.18 47.92 14.04
CA VAL A 522 43.91 47.21 14.00
C VAL A 522 43.55 46.59 15.35
N THR A 523 44.56 45.96 16.01
CA THR A 523 44.36 45.35 17.33
C THR A 523 44.05 46.41 18.39
N SER A 524 44.81 47.53 18.40
CA SER A 524 44.55 48.62 19.34
C SER A 524 43.21 49.32 19.09
N PHE A 525 42.88 49.51 17.81
CA PHE A 525 41.60 50.13 17.43
C PHE A 525 40.42 49.26 17.92
N LYS A 526 40.46 47.93 17.63
CA LYS A 526 39.40 47.02 18.08
C LYS A 526 39.31 46.94 19.61
N ARG A 527 40.44 46.89 20.32
CA ARG A 527 40.48 46.88 21.78
C ARG A 527 39.86 48.11 22.39
N ILE A 528 40.10 49.30 21.80
CA ILE A 528 39.66 50.58 22.33
C ILE A 528 38.20 50.88 21.93
N THR A 529 37.83 50.60 20.70
CA THR A 529 36.50 50.97 20.15
C THR A 529 35.48 49.84 20.16
N GLY A 530 35.93 48.59 20.31
CA GLY A 530 35.12 47.39 20.13
C GLY A 530 34.87 46.99 18.67
N LEU A 531 35.22 47.87 17.70
CA LEU A 531 35.05 47.69 16.27
C LEU A 531 36.38 47.55 15.56
N THR A 532 36.46 46.85 14.47
CA THR A 532 37.61 46.94 13.57
C THR A 532 37.57 48.26 12.80
N PRO A 533 38.72 48.80 12.35
CA PRO A 533 38.76 50.03 11.53
C PRO A 533 37.83 49.94 10.29
N SER A 534 37.78 48.76 9.65
CA SER A 534 36.91 48.52 8.48
C SER A 534 35.43 48.57 8.82
N GLU A 535 35.02 47.98 9.95
CA GLU A 535 33.62 48.04 10.45
C GLU A 535 33.24 49.49 10.80
N TYR A 536 34.13 50.21 11.47
CA TYR A 536 33.90 51.57 11.81
C TYR A 536 33.71 52.45 10.56
N LEU A 537 34.60 52.34 9.56
CA LEU A 537 34.47 53.07 8.29
C LEU A 537 33.18 52.68 7.53
N ARG A 538 32.79 51.43 7.56
CA ARG A 538 31.58 50.99 6.90
C ARG A 538 30.33 51.64 7.52
N ILE A 539 30.24 51.65 8.84
CA ILE A 539 29.11 52.26 9.56
C ILE A 539 29.10 53.79 9.35
N ASN A 540 30.28 54.42 9.40
CA ASN A 540 30.40 55.85 9.17
C ASN A 540 29.95 56.23 7.74
N ARG A 541 30.34 55.49 6.73
CA ARG A 541 29.92 55.71 5.34
C ARG A 541 28.41 55.54 5.17
N SER A 542 27.80 54.51 5.77
CA SER A 542 26.35 54.33 5.69
C SER A 542 25.58 55.51 6.33
N LYS A 543 26.02 56.00 7.51
CA LYS A 543 25.38 57.14 8.18
C LYS A 543 25.57 58.46 7.41
N ASN A 544 26.67 58.61 6.73
CA ASN A 544 26.91 59.81 5.93
C ASN A 544 26.15 59.79 4.58
N SER A 545 25.83 58.61 4.06
CA SER A 545 24.93 58.48 2.90
C SER A 545 23.48 58.79 3.23
N ASP A 546 23.00 58.34 4.41
CA ASP A 546 21.62 58.57 4.87
C ASP A 546 21.36 60.06 5.26
N ARG A 547 22.43 60.82 5.58
CA ARG A 547 22.36 62.28 5.85
C ARG A 547 22.34 63.15 4.59
N LYS A 548 22.66 62.61 3.43
CA LYS A 548 22.67 63.30 2.13
C LYS A 548 21.42 63.05 1.29
N GLN A 549 20.50 62.16 1.74
CA GLN A 549 19.14 62.02 1.25
C GLN A 549 18.16 62.80 2.15
#